data_ea01a821dd03cde7f3a0e0537d95dfc1
#
_entry.id   ea01a821dd03cde7f3a0e0537d95dfc1
#
_cell.length_a   1.000
_cell.length_b   1.000
_cell.length_c   1.000
_cell.angle_alpha   90.00
_cell.angle_beta   90.00
_cell.angle_gamma   90.00
#
_symmetry.space_group_name_H-M   'P 1'
#
loop_
_entity.id
_entity.type
_entity.pdbx_description
1 polymer ?
#
loop_
_entity_poly.entity_id
_entity_poly.type
_entity_poly.pdbx_seq_one_letter_code
_entity_poly.pdbx_strand_id
1 'polypeptide(L)'
;MNTSKRKVKQRRKSSLRFWIVATFLLSIIYVWLQQKGDTYDIWPRTNVQEAVPITGLHPVVAESEKLLVRKAARRGIEIVITHDFRSINEQDALYNQGRSLSGNIVTNAKGGESYHNYGLAIDFALRTPEGDVVWDMERDDNGNGKPDWLEVVELAKELGFTWGGDWDNFPDYPHLQMDFGLSINDLKRGKRPPVTQ
;
A
#
# COMPACT_ATOMS: atom_id res chain seq x y z
N MET A 1 -47.24 10.18 -76.84
CA MET A 1 -47.41 10.00 -75.38
C MET A 1 -46.65 8.76 -74.94
N ASN A 2 -45.30 8.74 -74.83
CA ASN A 2 -44.66 7.49 -74.40
C ASN A 2 -43.23 7.70 -73.81
N THR A 3 -42.86 8.92 -73.41
CA THR A 3 -41.50 9.20 -72.89
C THR A 3 -41.43 9.35 -71.39
N SER A 4 -42.54 9.61 -70.68
CA SER A 4 -42.56 9.81 -69.25
C SER A 4 -42.43 8.54 -68.41
N LYS A 5 -43.00 7.41 -68.90
CA LYS A 5 -42.94 6.13 -68.13
C LYS A 5 -41.56 5.45 -68.15
N ARG A 6 -40.73 5.68 -69.12
CA ARG A 6 -39.35 5.11 -69.15
C ARG A 6 -38.41 5.78 -68.14
N LYS A 7 -38.50 7.07 -67.96
CA LYS A 7 -37.60 7.80 -66.99
C LYS A 7 -37.85 7.43 -65.56
N VAL A 8 -39.11 7.20 -65.16
CA VAL A 8 -39.45 6.82 -63.79
C VAL A 8 -38.97 5.40 -63.44
N LYS A 9 -39.08 4.47 -64.39
CA LYS A 9 -38.63 3.08 -64.17
C LYS A 9 -37.09 2.97 -64.08
N GLN A 10 -36.36 3.82 -64.78
CA GLN A 10 -34.89 3.83 -64.73
C GLN A 10 -34.33 4.47 -63.44
N ARG A 11 -34.99 5.52 -62.90
CA ARG A 11 -34.66 6.10 -61.58
C ARG A 11 -34.90 5.13 -60.42
N ARG A 12 -36.00 4.33 -60.45
CA ARG A 12 -36.26 3.33 -59.42
C ARG A 12 -35.22 2.20 -59.38
N LYS A 13 -34.73 1.76 -60.55
CA LYS A 13 -33.66 0.72 -60.61
C LYS A 13 -32.32 1.20 -60.13
N SER A 14 -31.98 2.46 -60.33
CA SER A 14 -30.70 3.05 -59.86
C SER A 14 -30.70 3.25 -58.33
N SER A 15 -31.84 3.67 -57.77
CA SER A 15 -31.98 3.81 -56.31
C SER A 15 -31.94 2.46 -55.60
N LEU A 16 -32.57 1.42 -56.14
CA LEU A 16 -32.52 0.08 -55.58
C LEU A 16 -31.09 -0.49 -55.56
N ARG A 17 -30.35 -0.30 -56.64
CA ARG A 17 -28.94 -0.71 -56.71
C ARG A 17 -28.08 0.05 -55.72
N PHE A 18 -28.32 1.34 -55.52
CA PHE A 18 -27.63 2.16 -54.55
C PHE A 18 -27.87 1.62 -53.13
N TRP A 19 -29.12 1.31 -52.77
CA TRP A 19 -29.43 0.79 -51.45
C TRP A 19 -28.86 -0.61 -51.20
N ILE A 20 -28.79 -1.49 -52.20
CA ILE A 20 -28.16 -2.81 -52.11
C ILE A 20 -26.65 -2.66 -51.85
N VAL A 21 -25.98 -1.76 -52.56
CA VAL A 21 -24.54 -1.53 -52.38
C VAL A 21 -24.29 -0.89 -50.98
N ALA A 22 -25.12 0.05 -50.57
CA ALA A 22 -24.99 0.68 -49.25
C ALA A 22 -25.17 -0.32 -48.12
N THR A 23 -26.17 -1.22 -48.19
CA THR A 23 -26.36 -2.26 -47.14
C THR A 23 -25.21 -3.27 -47.14
N PHE A 24 -24.68 -3.62 -48.29
CA PHE A 24 -23.53 -4.53 -48.39
C PHE A 24 -22.26 -3.91 -47.80
N LEU A 25 -22.00 -2.63 -48.04
CA LEU A 25 -20.88 -1.91 -47.43
C LEU A 25 -21.06 -1.77 -45.92
N LEU A 26 -22.26 -1.49 -45.43
CA LEU A 26 -22.55 -1.44 -43.99
C LEU A 26 -22.36 -2.80 -43.32
N SER A 27 -22.74 -3.90 -43.98
CA SER A 27 -22.49 -5.24 -43.45
C SER A 27 -21.00 -5.59 -43.39
N ILE A 28 -20.22 -5.19 -44.38
CA ILE A 28 -18.75 -5.36 -44.38
C ILE A 28 -18.13 -4.54 -43.22
N ILE A 29 -18.55 -3.29 -43.05
CA ILE A 29 -18.08 -2.44 -41.96
C ILE A 29 -18.48 -3.05 -40.61
N TYR A 30 -19.70 -3.57 -40.48
CA TYR A 30 -20.18 -4.24 -39.29
C TYR A 30 -19.34 -5.47 -38.93
N VAL A 31 -19.09 -6.35 -39.92
CA VAL A 31 -18.23 -7.54 -39.76
C VAL A 31 -16.80 -7.12 -39.42
N TRP A 32 -16.27 -6.07 -40.06
CA TRP A 32 -14.93 -5.55 -39.79
C TRP A 32 -14.82 -4.94 -38.39
N LEU A 33 -15.89 -4.26 -37.92
CA LEU A 33 -15.95 -3.75 -36.53
C LEU A 33 -16.06 -4.89 -35.50
N GLN A 34 -16.80 -5.96 -35.82
CA GLN A 34 -16.88 -7.15 -34.97
C GLN A 34 -15.52 -7.88 -34.92
N GLN A 35 -14.83 -8.03 -36.05
CA GLN A 35 -13.48 -8.61 -36.05
C GLN A 35 -12.45 -7.73 -35.34
N LYS A 36 -12.64 -6.41 -35.27
CA LYS A 36 -11.80 -5.53 -34.49
C LYS A 36 -12.15 -5.53 -32.97
N GLY A 37 -13.36 -5.93 -32.63
CA GLY A 37 -13.79 -6.05 -31.22
C GLY A 37 -13.00 -7.09 -30.41
N ASP A 38 -12.40 -8.08 -31.10
CA ASP A 38 -11.63 -9.14 -30.44
C ASP A 38 -10.11 -8.84 -30.34
N THR A 39 -9.64 -7.68 -30.83
CA THR A 39 -8.20 -7.38 -30.88
C THR A 39 -7.76 -6.13 -30.12
N TYR A 40 -8.62 -5.54 -29.29
CA TYR A 40 -8.21 -4.43 -28.42
C TYR A 40 -8.09 -4.83 -26.95
N ASP A 41 -7.46 -5.96 -26.66
CA ASP A 41 -6.69 -6.11 -25.42
C ASP A 41 -5.35 -5.35 -25.59
N ILE A 42 -5.40 -4.04 -25.99
CA ILE A 42 -4.21 -3.18 -26.05
C ILE A 42 -3.80 -2.67 -24.65
N TRP A 43 -4.51 -3.08 -23.62
CA TRP A 43 -4.00 -2.92 -22.30
C TRP A 43 -3.30 -4.23 -21.94
N PRO A 44 -1.98 -4.23 -21.70
CA PRO A 44 -1.42 -5.38 -21.04
C PRO A 44 -2.30 -5.54 -19.79
N ARG A 45 -2.99 -6.67 -19.66
CA ARG A 45 -3.47 -7.12 -18.37
C ARG A 45 -2.21 -7.03 -17.53
N THR A 46 -2.05 -5.93 -16.80
CA THR A 46 -1.16 -5.93 -15.68
C THR A 46 -1.57 -7.20 -14.96
N ASN A 47 -0.68 -8.18 -14.93
CA ASN A 47 -0.85 -9.28 -14.01
C ASN A 47 -1.15 -8.59 -12.69
N VAL A 48 -2.41 -8.55 -12.32
CA VAL A 48 -2.81 -8.34 -10.94
C VAL A 48 -2.37 -9.66 -10.33
N GLN A 49 -1.08 -9.72 -10.07
CA GLN A 49 -0.50 -10.73 -9.23
C GLN A 49 -1.29 -10.53 -7.96
N GLU A 50 -2.21 -11.46 -7.67
CA GLU A 50 -2.96 -11.44 -6.41
C GLU A 50 -1.95 -11.13 -5.34
N ALA A 51 -2.08 -9.96 -4.73
CA ALA A 51 -1.06 -9.48 -3.81
C ALA A 51 -1.01 -10.54 -2.70
N VAL A 52 0.08 -11.28 -2.64
CA VAL A 52 0.29 -12.30 -1.61
C VAL A 52 -0.07 -11.66 -0.28
N PRO A 53 -0.98 -12.26 0.49
CA PRO A 53 -1.42 -11.67 1.74
C PRO A 53 -0.21 -11.36 2.62
N ILE A 54 -0.11 -10.15 3.11
CA ILE A 54 0.94 -9.78 4.05
C ILE A 54 0.57 -10.40 5.39
N THR A 55 1.42 -11.28 5.91
CA THR A 55 1.19 -12.03 7.14
C THR A 55 2.27 -11.82 8.19
N GLY A 56 3.21 -10.89 7.93
CA GLY A 56 4.32 -10.59 8.83
C GLY A 56 5.16 -9.43 8.33
N LEU A 57 6.28 -9.19 8.98
CA LEU A 57 7.23 -8.14 8.60
C LEU A 57 7.84 -8.40 7.21
N HIS A 58 8.09 -7.30 6.51
CA HIS A 58 8.91 -7.30 5.32
C HIS A 58 10.32 -7.84 5.65
N PRO A 59 10.96 -8.70 4.84
CA PRO A 59 12.23 -9.33 5.19
C PRO A 59 13.34 -8.36 5.61
N VAL A 60 13.46 -7.21 4.93
CA VAL A 60 14.44 -6.17 5.29
C VAL A 60 14.13 -5.57 6.66
N VAL A 61 12.85 -5.30 6.97
CA VAL A 61 12.41 -4.77 8.28
C VAL A 61 12.70 -5.79 9.37
N ALA A 62 12.36 -7.07 9.16
CA ALA A 62 12.61 -8.13 10.12
C ALA A 62 14.11 -8.34 10.43
N GLU A 63 14.98 -8.21 9.42
CA GLU A 63 16.42 -8.31 9.66
C GLU A 63 16.96 -7.06 10.38
N SER A 64 16.47 -5.86 10.01
CA SER A 64 16.85 -4.62 10.67
C SER A 64 16.37 -4.56 12.13
N GLU A 65 15.18 -5.09 12.44
CA GLU A 65 14.69 -5.27 13.82
C GLU A 65 15.66 -6.12 14.64
N LYS A 66 16.04 -7.31 14.14
CA LYS A 66 16.99 -8.18 14.83
C LYS A 66 18.37 -7.52 15.03
N LEU A 67 18.81 -6.73 14.04
CA LEU A 67 20.06 -5.97 14.14
C LEU A 67 19.92 -4.86 15.19
N LEU A 68 18.79 -4.17 15.27
CA LEU A 68 18.50 -3.13 16.25
C LEU A 68 18.60 -3.69 17.67
N VAL A 69 17.88 -4.78 17.96
CA VAL A 69 17.91 -5.45 19.27
C VAL A 69 19.37 -5.82 19.65
N ARG A 70 20.13 -6.43 18.71
CA ARG A 70 21.52 -6.80 18.97
C ARG A 70 22.44 -5.59 19.19
N LYS A 71 22.24 -4.50 18.44
CA LYS A 71 23.05 -3.28 18.57
C LYS A 71 22.76 -2.56 19.89
N ALA A 72 21.48 -2.46 20.29
CA ALA A 72 21.07 -1.88 21.57
C ALA A 72 21.67 -2.68 22.74
N ALA A 73 21.55 -4.00 22.73
CA ALA A 73 22.12 -4.87 23.76
C ALA A 73 23.66 -4.70 23.91
N ARG A 74 24.39 -4.47 22.80
CA ARG A 74 25.84 -4.19 22.85
C ARG A 74 26.18 -2.85 23.52
N ARG A 75 25.21 -1.91 23.59
CA ARG A 75 25.33 -0.66 24.33
C ARG A 75 24.86 -0.77 25.78
N GLY A 76 24.45 -1.97 26.23
CA GLY A 76 23.86 -2.19 27.55
C GLY A 76 22.39 -1.79 27.65
N ILE A 77 21.72 -1.59 26.49
CA ILE A 77 20.31 -1.19 26.45
C ILE A 77 19.48 -2.41 26.02
N GLU A 78 18.57 -2.84 26.87
CA GLU A 78 17.63 -3.90 26.54
C GLU A 78 16.31 -3.32 26.01
N ILE A 79 15.86 -3.77 24.83
CA ILE A 79 14.59 -3.34 24.21
C ILE A 79 13.66 -4.53 23.97
N VAL A 80 12.37 -4.22 23.92
CA VAL A 80 11.30 -5.15 23.56
C VAL A 80 10.57 -4.60 22.34
N ILE A 81 10.34 -5.43 21.34
CA ILE A 81 9.40 -5.11 20.26
C ILE A 81 8.01 -5.37 20.79
N THR A 82 7.23 -4.30 20.96
CA THR A 82 5.88 -4.35 21.53
C THR A 82 4.82 -4.62 20.48
N HIS A 83 5.06 -4.16 19.24
CA HIS A 83 4.22 -4.45 18.09
C HIS A 83 5.08 -4.55 16.82
N ASP A 84 4.66 -5.43 15.90
CA ASP A 84 5.27 -5.62 14.60
C ASP A 84 4.20 -5.56 13.49
N PHE A 85 3.98 -6.64 12.73
CA PHE A 85 2.89 -6.72 11.76
C PHE A 85 1.54 -6.67 12.48
N ARG A 86 0.60 -5.90 11.89
CA ARG A 86 -0.78 -5.80 12.36
C ARG A 86 -1.74 -5.97 11.19
N SER A 87 -2.67 -6.91 11.28
CA SER A 87 -3.69 -7.09 10.25
C SER A 87 -4.61 -5.86 10.13
N ILE A 88 -5.31 -5.74 9.02
CA ILE A 88 -6.31 -4.68 8.80
C ILE A 88 -7.39 -4.72 9.87
N ASN A 89 -7.87 -5.92 10.25
CA ASN A 89 -8.92 -6.08 11.25
C ASN A 89 -8.45 -5.67 12.66
N GLU A 90 -7.22 -5.99 13.04
CA GLU A 90 -6.63 -5.55 14.30
C GLU A 90 -6.46 -4.03 14.34
N GLN A 91 -6.04 -3.43 13.22
CA GLN A 91 -5.95 -1.97 13.13
C GLN A 91 -7.33 -1.30 13.26
N ASP A 92 -8.37 -1.86 12.64
CA ASP A 92 -9.74 -1.35 12.77
C ASP A 92 -10.27 -1.50 14.20
N ALA A 93 -9.93 -2.59 14.90
CA ALA A 93 -10.26 -2.75 16.31
C ALA A 93 -9.60 -1.66 17.19
N LEU A 94 -8.31 -1.38 16.96
CA LEU A 94 -7.60 -0.28 17.65
C LEU A 94 -8.19 1.09 17.32
N TYR A 95 -8.53 1.35 16.05
CA TYR A 95 -9.17 2.60 15.65
C TYR A 95 -10.52 2.81 16.34
N ASN A 96 -11.30 1.74 16.54
CA ASN A 96 -12.59 1.79 17.20
C ASN A 96 -12.50 1.95 18.72
N GLN A 97 -11.36 1.67 19.34
CA GLN A 97 -11.12 1.89 20.76
C GLN A 97 -11.23 3.39 21.08
N GLY A 98 -12.00 3.72 22.11
CA GLY A 98 -12.29 5.10 22.50
C GLY A 98 -13.25 5.86 21.55
N ARG A 99 -13.79 5.19 20.52
CA ARG A 99 -14.79 5.73 19.58
C ARG A 99 -16.11 4.94 19.65
N SER A 100 -16.16 3.76 19.05
CA SER A 100 -17.32 2.85 19.13
C SER A 100 -17.16 1.75 20.18
N LEU A 101 -15.92 1.52 20.65
CA LEU A 101 -15.60 0.63 21.76
C LEU A 101 -15.10 1.45 22.95
N SER A 102 -15.23 0.89 24.17
CA SER A 102 -14.71 1.51 25.41
C SER A 102 -13.17 1.63 25.35
N GLY A 103 -12.63 2.58 26.12
CA GLY A 103 -11.19 2.84 26.23
C GLY A 103 -10.80 4.22 25.73
N ASN A 104 -9.51 4.48 25.63
CA ASN A 104 -8.96 5.73 25.08
C ASN A 104 -8.67 5.58 23.59
N ILE A 105 -8.70 6.70 22.85
CA ILE A 105 -8.22 6.73 21.47
C ILE A 105 -6.71 6.51 21.48
N VAL A 106 -6.26 5.43 20.81
CA VAL A 106 -4.84 5.02 20.76
C VAL A 106 -4.24 5.18 19.36
N THR A 107 -5.07 5.35 18.34
CA THR A 107 -4.61 5.59 16.96
C THR A 107 -5.63 6.40 16.17
N ASN A 108 -5.14 7.15 15.17
CA ASN A 108 -5.98 7.83 14.18
C ASN A 108 -6.03 7.09 12.83
N ALA A 109 -5.20 6.06 12.64
CA ALA A 109 -5.15 5.25 11.42
C ALA A 109 -6.18 4.14 11.46
N LYS A 110 -7.00 4.02 10.41
CA LYS A 110 -7.90 2.89 10.15
C LYS A 110 -7.13 1.72 9.54
N GLY A 111 -7.81 0.59 9.40
CA GLY A 111 -7.27 -0.54 8.68
C GLY A 111 -6.78 -0.17 7.27
N GLY A 112 -5.54 -0.55 6.96
CA GLY A 112 -4.84 -0.18 5.73
C GLY A 112 -4.23 1.24 5.72
N GLU A 113 -4.27 1.98 6.84
CA GLU A 113 -3.71 3.34 6.95
C GLU A 113 -2.47 3.40 7.85
N SER A 114 -1.96 2.26 8.27
CA SER A 114 -0.75 2.14 9.07
C SER A 114 0.30 1.32 8.33
N TYR A 115 1.58 1.68 8.44
CA TYR A 115 2.70 0.89 7.89
C TYR A 115 2.82 -0.49 8.54
N HIS A 116 2.32 -0.68 9.78
CA HIS A 116 2.20 -2.00 10.41
C HIS A 116 1.34 -2.96 9.57
N ASN A 117 0.31 -2.47 8.87
CA ASN A 117 -0.55 -3.31 8.01
C ASN A 117 0.18 -3.87 6.79
N TYR A 118 1.34 -3.33 6.49
CA TYR A 118 2.17 -3.73 5.35
C TYR A 118 3.47 -4.41 5.78
N GLY A 119 3.64 -4.66 7.11
CA GLY A 119 4.86 -5.22 7.68
C GLY A 119 6.06 -4.29 7.57
N LEU A 120 5.84 -2.99 7.53
CA LEU A 120 6.85 -1.97 7.32
C LEU A 120 7.16 -1.13 8.56
N ALA A 121 6.57 -1.46 9.70
CA ALA A 121 6.77 -0.76 10.96
C ALA A 121 6.86 -1.73 12.13
N ILE A 122 7.56 -1.28 13.18
CA ILE A 122 7.66 -1.91 14.49
C ILE A 122 7.49 -0.83 15.55
N ASP A 123 6.99 -1.22 16.74
CA ASP A 123 7.01 -0.40 17.92
C ASP A 123 7.94 -1.04 18.98
N PHE A 124 8.70 -0.23 19.71
CA PHE A 124 9.60 -0.72 20.75
C PHE A 124 9.34 -0.06 22.09
N ALA A 125 9.85 -0.67 23.17
CA ALA A 125 9.96 -0.11 24.50
C ALA A 125 11.29 -0.54 25.13
N LEU A 126 11.69 0.14 26.19
CA LEU A 126 12.84 -0.27 27.00
C LEU A 126 12.44 -1.38 27.98
N ARG A 127 13.38 -2.26 28.28
CA ARG A 127 13.26 -3.22 29.38
C ARG A 127 14.24 -2.83 30.46
N THR A 128 13.73 -2.67 31.70
CA THR A 128 14.57 -2.35 32.85
C THR A 128 15.38 -3.56 33.31
N PRO A 129 16.45 -3.38 34.13
CA PRO A 129 17.18 -4.49 34.71
C PRO A 129 16.31 -5.43 35.57
N GLU A 130 15.20 -4.93 36.13
CA GLU A 130 14.21 -5.70 36.88
C GLU A 130 13.27 -6.50 35.99
N GLY A 131 13.29 -6.23 34.67
CA GLY A 131 12.49 -6.92 33.64
C GLY A 131 11.19 -6.18 33.26
N ASP A 132 10.92 -5.01 33.83
CA ASP A 132 9.75 -4.22 33.49
C ASP A 132 9.88 -3.58 32.09
N VAL A 133 8.74 -3.47 31.40
CA VAL A 133 8.65 -2.80 30.09
C VAL A 133 8.18 -1.36 30.32
N VAL A 134 8.99 -0.39 29.89
CA VAL A 134 8.76 1.04 30.16
C VAL A 134 8.90 1.88 28.88
N TRP A 135 8.14 2.99 28.85
CA TRP A 135 8.17 4.00 27.78
C TRP A 135 8.74 5.33 28.31
N ASP A 136 9.83 5.22 29.10
CA ASP A 136 10.51 6.36 29.70
C ASP A 136 11.64 6.83 28.78
N MET A 137 11.49 8.03 28.25
CA MET A 137 12.42 8.61 27.28
C MET A 137 13.65 9.27 27.93
N GLU A 138 13.65 9.47 29.24
CA GLU A 138 14.73 10.13 29.98
C GLU A 138 15.66 9.11 30.66
N ARG A 139 15.32 7.82 30.58
CA ARG A 139 16.01 6.74 31.26
C ARG A 139 17.41 6.53 30.70
N ASP A 140 18.43 6.37 31.58
CA ASP A 140 19.84 6.10 31.27
C ASP A 140 20.30 4.94 32.15
N ASP A 141 19.91 3.70 31.81
CA ASP A 141 20.27 2.50 32.58
C ASP A 141 21.70 2.03 32.27
N ASN A 142 22.23 2.35 31.07
CA ASN A 142 23.61 2.04 30.75
C ASN A 142 24.63 3.03 31.37
N GLY A 143 24.17 4.13 31.97
CA GLY A 143 24.95 5.07 32.77
C GLY A 143 25.93 5.92 31.97
N ASN A 144 25.69 6.15 30.68
CA ASN A 144 26.61 6.89 29.82
C ASN A 144 26.29 8.39 29.69
N GLY A 145 25.25 8.87 30.39
CA GLY A 145 24.80 10.27 30.39
C GLY A 145 23.93 10.65 29.20
N LYS A 146 23.42 9.66 28.44
CA LYS A 146 22.47 9.86 27.34
C LYS A 146 21.23 9.02 27.59
N PRO A 147 20.02 9.53 27.21
CA PRO A 147 18.82 8.71 27.29
C PRO A 147 18.90 7.47 26.39
N ASP A 148 18.72 6.29 26.97
CA ASP A 148 18.73 5.00 26.28
C ASP A 148 17.78 4.96 25.09
N TRP A 149 16.58 5.57 25.23
CA TRP A 149 15.60 5.66 24.17
C TRP A 149 16.15 6.34 22.92
N LEU A 150 16.81 7.48 23.08
CA LEU A 150 17.37 8.24 21.97
C LEU A 150 18.56 7.51 21.33
N GLU A 151 19.35 6.78 22.10
CA GLU A 151 20.41 5.93 21.55
C GLU A 151 19.85 4.80 20.68
N VAL A 152 18.72 4.19 21.08
CA VAL A 152 18.01 3.19 20.26
C VAL A 152 17.48 3.82 18.96
N VAL A 153 16.92 5.04 19.05
CA VAL A 153 16.45 5.80 17.88
C VAL A 153 17.61 6.10 16.90
N GLU A 154 18.79 6.51 17.41
CA GLU A 154 19.98 6.71 16.58
C GLU A 154 20.36 5.41 15.84
N LEU A 155 20.41 4.28 16.54
CA LEU A 155 20.68 2.98 15.94
C LEU A 155 19.63 2.56 14.90
N ALA A 156 18.36 2.85 15.17
CA ALA A 156 17.28 2.56 14.22
C ALA A 156 17.43 3.39 12.93
N LYS A 157 17.75 4.68 13.06
CA LYS A 157 18.00 5.56 11.91
C LYS A 157 19.21 5.10 11.08
N GLU A 158 20.28 4.63 11.71
CA GLU A 158 21.42 4.00 11.03
C GLU A 158 21.04 2.75 10.23
N LEU A 159 20.01 2.01 10.68
CA LEU A 159 19.49 0.82 10.02
C LEU A 159 18.43 1.13 8.94
N GLY A 160 18.12 2.41 8.71
CA GLY A 160 17.18 2.86 7.69
C GLY A 160 15.76 3.07 8.14
N PHE A 161 15.47 3.02 9.46
CA PHE A 161 14.18 3.41 9.97
C PHE A 161 14.01 4.93 10.02
N THR A 162 12.80 5.40 9.84
CA THR A 162 12.35 6.72 10.28
C THR A 162 11.63 6.57 11.61
N TRP A 163 11.71 7.58 12.48
CA TRP A 163 11.14 7.57 13.82
C TRP A 163 9.88 8.40 13.91
N GLY A 164 8.83 7.87 14.50
CA GLY A 164 7.57 8.59 14.69
C GLY A 164 7.66 9.77 15.66
N GLY A 165 8.69 9.81 16.53
CA GLY A 165 8.97 10.96 17.41
C GLY A 165 9.42 12.22 16.66
N ASP A 166 9.84 12.11 15.39
CA ASP A 166 10.21 13.26 14.54
C ASP A 166 9.00 13.89 13.86
N TRP A 167 7.77 13.39 14.04
CA TRP A 167 6.58 13.94 13.37
C TRP A 167 6.05 15.20 14.04
N ASP A 168 5.81 16.25 13.26
CA ASP A 168 5.41 17.57 13.74
C ASP A 168 4.05 17.60 14.46
N ASN A 169 3.07 16.79 14.00
CA ASN A 169 1.68 16.94 14.44
C ASN A 169 1.16 15.82 15.34
N PHE A 170 1.83 14.69 15.41
CA PHE A 170 1.42 13.53 16.20
C PHE A 170 2.63 12.66 16.48
N PRO A 171 3.54 13.07 17.37
CA PRO A 171 4.71 12.26 17.69
C PRO A 171 4.27 10.89 18.24
N ASP A 172 4.81 9.84 17.67
CA ASP A 172 4.61 8.46 18.08
C ASP A 172 5.98 7.89 18.47
N TYR A 173 6.32 8.02 19.73
CA TYR A 173 7.67 7.73 20.23
C TYR A 173 8.09 6.27 20.09
N PRO A 174 7.20 5.25 20.32
CA PRO A 174 7.55 3.85 20.08
C PRO A 174 7.80 3.50 18.62
N HIS A 175 7.22 4.25 17.68
CA HIS A 175 7.08 3.87 16.27
C HIS A 175 8.34 4.06 15.45
N LEU A 176 8.75 2.98 14.76
CA LEU A 176 9.84 2.94 13.77
C LEU A 176 9.31 2.34 12.47
N GLN A 177 9.53 3.00 11.30
CA GLN A 177 9.08 2.49 10.01
C GLN A 177 10.11 2.60 8.92
N MET A 178 10.02 1.72 7.91
CA MET A 178 10.73 1.79 6.63
C MET A 178 9.70 1.89 5.51
N ASP A 179 9.49 3.07 4.93
CA ASP A 179 8.49 3.29 3.88
C ASP A 179 8.97 2.93 2.47
N PHE A 180 10.28 2.79 2.28
CA PHE A 180 10.92 2.53 0.98
C PHE A 180 10.49 3.54 -0.11
N GLY A 181 10.15 4.77 0.28
CA GLY A 181 9.64 5.81 -0.62
C GLY A 181 8.18 5.61 -1.05
N LEU A 182 7.44 4.68 -0.43
CA LEU A 182 6.05 4.41 -0.72
C LEU A 182 5.14 5.07 0.32
N SER A 183 4.20 5.89 -0.14
CA SER A 183 3.12 6.41 0.71
C SER A 183 2.09 5.34 1.04
N ILE A 184 1.30 5.55 2.10
CA ILE A 184 0.13 4.71 2.43
C ILE A 184 -0.82 4.58 1.21
N ASN A 185 -1.00 5.65 0.43
CA ASN A 185 -1.81 5.59 -0.78
C ASN A 185 -1.21 4.70 -1.88
N ASP A 186 0.11 4.63 -1.98
CA ASP A 186 0.78 3.69 -2.90
C ASP A 186 0.56 2.25 -2.46
N LEU A 187 0.71 1.97 -1.17
CA LEU A 187 0.51 0.66 -0.57
C LEU A 187 -0.95 0.20 -0.70
N LYS A 188 -1.92 1.09 -0.48
CA LYS A 188 -3.37 0.84 -0.70
C LYS A 188 -3.68 0.52 -2.16
N ARG A 189 -2.94 1.09 -3.11
CA ARG A 189 -3.05 0.78 -4.55
C ARG A 189 -2.31 -0.50 -4.97
N GLY A 190 -1.75 -1.25 -4.01
CA GLY A 190 -1.09 -2.52 -4.27
C GLY A 190 0.41 -2.42 -4.57
N LYS A 191 1.04 -1.23 -4.53
CA LYS A 191 2.51 -1.15 -4.60
C LYS A 191 3.13 -1.83 -3.40
N ARG A 192 4.28 -2.45 -3.59
CA ARG A 192 5.05 -3.13 -2.54
C ARG A 192 6.53 -2.78 -2.68
N PRO A 193 7.27 -2.66 -1.56
CA PRO A 193 8.73 -2.51 -1.64
C PRO A 193 9.38 -3.75 -2.22
N PRO A 194 10.60 -3.63 -2.79
CA PRO A 194 11.37 -4.77 -3.26
C PRO A 194 11.79 -5.66 -2.06
N VAL A 195 11.74 -6.97 -2.24
CA VAL A 195 12.09 -7.96 -1.19
C VAL A 195 13.61 -8.00 -0.93
N THR A 196 14.41 -7.55 -1.90
CA THR A 196 15.87 -7.45 -1.81
C THR A 196 16.31 -6.02 -2.01
N GLN A 197 17.27 -5.56 -1.19
CA GLN A 197 18.07 -4.36 -1.48
C GLN A 197 19.21 -4.71 -2.39
#